data_f74201f43864133a80ad29668e15419b
#
_entry.id   f74201f43864133a80ad29668e15419b
#
_cell.length_a   1.000
_cell.length_b   1.000
_cell.length_c   1.000
_cell.angle_alpha   90.00
_cell.angle_beta   90.00
_cell.angle_gamma   90.00
#
_symmetry.space_group_name_H-M   'P 1'
#
loop_
_entity.id
_entity.type
_entity.pdbx_description
1 polymer ?
#
loop_
_entity_poly.entity_id
_entity_poly.type
_entity_poly.pdbx_seq_one_letter_code
_entity_poly.pdbx_strand_id
1 'polypeptide(L)'
;MYSTKYIKPNSTSEALEAIKSMGEGKFLAGGMTLIPTLKQRLASPDGLVDISGCDLDSISDEGDTIKIGAMTKHASVAESGLVNKAIPALAKLADGIGDRQVRNRGTLGGSVANNDPSACYPSAVLALKAIVHTNTRSIAVSYTH
;
A
#
# COMPACT_ATOMS: atom_id res chain seq x y z
N MET A 1 -22.41 6.27 1.94
CA MET A 1 -21.69 4.98 1.91
C MET A 1 -22.68 3.89 2.25
N TYR A 2 -22.62 2.76 1.60
CA TYR A 2 -23.45 1.60 1.94
C TYR A 2 -22.97 0.96 3.24
N SER A 3 -23.84 0.16 3.89
CA SER A 3 -23.45 -0.64 5.04
C SER A 3 -22.40 -1.68 4.61
N THR A 4 -21.30 -1.77 5.32
CA THR A 4 -20.17 -2.62 4.97
C THR A 4 -19.60 -3.22 6.25
N LYS A 5 -19.36 -4.52 6.29
CA LYS A 5 -18.71 -5.19 7.41
C LYS A 5 -17.26 -4.70 7.54
N TYR A 6 -16.79 -4.52 8.78
CA TYR A 6 -15.41 -4.12 9.03
C TYR A 6 -14.73 -5.12 9.95
N ILE A 7 -13.55 -5.59 9.54
CA ILE A 7 -12.70 -6.49 10.33
C ILE A 7 -11.29 -5.91 10.35
N LYS A 8 -10.67 -5.92 11.54
CA LYS A 8 -9.27 -5.51 11.72
C LYS A 8 -8.49 -6.70 12.31
N PRO A 9 -7.85 -7.52 11.49
CA PRO A 9 -7.01 -8.63 11.93
C PRO A 9 -5.68 -8.13 12.49
N ASN A 10 -5.01 -8.98 13.27
CA ASN A 10 -3.70 -8.72 13.86
C ASN A 10 -2.55 -9.46 13.14
N SER A 11 -2.87 -10.20 12.09
CA SER A 11 -1.88 -10.92 11.28
C SER A 11 -2.31 -11.00 9.83
N THR A 12 -1.34 -11.22 8.94
CA THR A 12 -1.60 -11.45 7.51
C THR A 12 -2.40 -12.72 7.26
N SER A 13 -2.22 -13.75 8.08
CA SER A 13 -2.99 -15.01 8.00
C SER A 13 -4.47 -14.76 8.28
N GLU A 14 -4.77 -14.08 9.39
CA GLU A 14 -6.15 -13.69 9.75
C GLU A 14 -6.77 -12.78 8.67
N ALA A 15 -5.99 -11.87 8.11
CA ALA A 15 -6.44 -10.99 7.02
C ALA A 15 -6.84 -11.78 5.77
N LEU A 16 -6.07 -12.82 5.43
CA LEU A 16 -6.36 -13.70 4.30
C LEU A 16 -7.59 -14.58 4.56
N GLU A 17 -7.77 -15.08 5.76
CA GLU A 17 -8.98 -15.83 6.15
C GLU A 17 -10.21 -14.92 6.11
N ALA A 18 -10.11 -13.72 6.67
CA ALA A 18 -11.19 -12.76 6.67
C ALA A 18 -11.65 -12.40 5.25
N ILE A 19 -10.72 -12.10 4.34
CA ILE A 19 -11.07 -11.73 2.96
C ILE A 19 -11.68 -12.92 2.20
N LYS A 20 -11.19 -14.14 2.41
CA LYS A 20 -11.74 -15.36 1.78
C LYS A 20 -13.16 -15.69 2.26
N SER A 21 -13.52 -15.29 3.48
CA SER A 21 -14.87 -15.49 4.04
C SER A 21 -15.92 -14.53 3.47
N MET A 22 -15.51 -13.55 2.66
CA MET A 22 -16.38 -12.56 2.05
C MET A 22 -16.54 -12.86 0.56
N GLY A 23 -17.72 -12.57 -0.02
CA GLY A 23 -17.94 -12.68 -1.46
C GLY A 23 -17.15 -11.61 -2.23
N GLU A 24 -17.36 -10.34 -1.87
CA GLU A 24 -16.66 -9.18 -2.43
C GLU A 24 -16.00 -8.36 -1.32
N GLY A 25 -14.97 -8.91 -0.70
CA GLY A 25 -14.17 -8.20 0.29
C GLY A 25 -13.11 -7.30 -0.34
N LYS A 26 -12.73 -6.22 0.34
CA LYS A 26 -11.60 -5.36 -0.03
C LYS A 26 -10.64 -5.19 1.14
N PHE A 27 -9.33 -5.25 0.86
CA PHE A 27 -8.34 -4.81 1.83
C PHE A 27 -8.38 -3.29 1.97
N LEU A 28 -8.31 -2.82 3.21
CA LEU A 28 -8.19 -1.41 3.56
C LEU A 28 -6.78 -1.16 4.10
N ALA A 29 -6.00 -0.37 3.36
CA ALA A 29 -4.72 0.17 3.80
C ALA A 29 -4.90 1.62 4.30
N GLY A 30 -4.28 2.61 3.68
CA GLY A 30 -4.45 4.02 4.03
C GLY A 30 -5.84 4.59 3.75
N GLY A 31 -6.58 3.99 2.85
CA GLY A 31 -7.96 4.35 2.51
C GLY A 31 -8.12 5.61 1.67
N MET A 32 -7.04 6.23 1.20
CA MET A 32 -7.08 7.52 0.52
C MET A 32 -7.77 7.48 -0.85
N THR A 33 -7.84 6.33 -1.49
CA THR A 33 -8.64 6.11 -2.71
C THR A 33 -9.93 5.37 -2.39
N LEU A 34 -9.85 4.29 -1.62
CA LEU A 34 -10.99 3.42 -1.36
C LEU A 34 -12.11 4.13 -0.59
N ILE A 35 -11.80 4.86 0.48
CA ILE A 35 -12.83 5.53 1.29
C ILE A 35 -13.61 6.60 0.50
N PRO A 36 -12.98 7.50 -0.28
CA PRO A 36 -13.70 8.39 -1.18
C PRO A 36 -14.60 7.65 -2.18
N THR A 37 -14.13 6.56 -2.77
CA THR A 37 -14.91 5.72 -3.70
C THR A 37 -16.17 5.17 -3.03
N LEU A 38 -16.05 4.67 -1.79
CA LEU A 38 -17.19 4.17 -1.00
C LEU A 38 -18.15 5.29 -0.60
N LYS A 39 -17.63 6.47 -0.24
CA LYS A 39 -18.47 7.65 0.10
C LYS A 39 -19.29 8.11 -1.10
N GLN A 40 -18.74 8.06 -2.29
CA GLN A 40 -19.43 8.39 -3.54
C GLN A 40 -20.35 7.27 -4.04
N ARG A 41 -20.41 6.13 -3.34
CA ARG A 41 -21.20 4.94 -3.71
C ARG A 41 -20.80 4.33 -5.07
N LEU A 42 -19.54 4.50 -5.46
CA LEU A 42 -18.99 3.91 -6.69
C LEU A 42 -18.57 2.44 -6.50
N ALA A 43 -18.53 1.96 -5.26
CA ALA A 43 -18.29 0.56 -4.91
C ALA A 43 -19.11 0.18 -3.67
N SER A 44 -19.48 -1.09 -3.56
CA SER A 44 -20.26 -1.65 -2.46
C SER A 44 -19.71 -3.01 -2.05
N PRO A 45 -18.49 -3.09 -1.47
CA PRO A 45 -17.97 -4.37 -1.03
C PRO A 45 -18.75 -4.89 0.19
N ASP A 46 -18.84 -6.23 0.31
CA ASP A 46 -19.45 -6.91 1.46
C ASP A 46 -18.73 -6.57 2.77
N GLY A 47 -17.40 -6.37 2.68
CA GLY A 47 -16.62 -6.05 3.85
C GLY A 47 -15.27 -5.42 3.53
N LEU A 48 -14.71 -4.76 4.55
CA LEU A 48 -13.38 -4.18 4.57
C LEU A 48 -12.52 -4.93 5.58
N VAL A 49 -11.36 -5.36 5.14
CA VAL A 49 -10.33 -5.97 5.98
C VAL A 49 -9.20 -4.94 6.16
N ASP A 50 -9.18 -4.31 7.32
CA ASP A 50 -8.16 -3.30 7.68
C ASP A 50 -6.85 -3.98 8.08
N ILE A 51 -5.85 -3.88 7.23
CA ILE A 51 -4.54 -4.51 7.43
C ILE A 51 -3.55 -3.67 8.23
N SER A 52 -4.01 -2.60 8.87
CA SER A 52 -3.14 -1.74 9.70
C SER A 52 -2.62 -2.42 10.98
N GLY A 53 -3.16 -3.58 11.36
CA GLY A 53 -2.69 -4.37 12.48
C GLY A 53 -1.73 -5.52 12.10
N CYS A 54 -1.33 -5.62 10.83
CA CYS A 54 -0.59 -6.79 10.31
C CYS A 54 0.94 -6.62 10.26
N ASP A 55 1.51 -5.61 10.93
CA ASP A 55 2.96 -5.33 11.00
C ASP A 55 3.65 -5.24 9.62
N LEU A 56 2.99 -4.54 8.69
CA LEU A 56 3.45 -4.37 7.31
C LEU A 56 4.03 -2.97 7.03
N ASP A 57 4.52 -2.25 8.02
CA ASP A 57 4.95 -0.84 7.91
C ASP A 57 6.45 -0.62 8.18
N SER A 58 7.28 -1.68 8.14
CA SER A 58 8.72 -1.60 8.35
C SER A 58 9.49 -1.15 7.10
N ILE A 59 10.65 -0.52 7.34
CA ILE A 59 11.67 -0.25 6.31
C ILE A 59 12.98 -0.88 6.79
N SER A 60 13.56 -1.79 6.01
CA SER A 60 14.82 -2.48 6.36
C SER A 60 15.81 -2.46 5.21
N ASP A 61 17.09 -2.50 5.59
CA ASP A 61 18.21 -2.66 4.68
C ASP A 61 18.55 -4.17 4.58
N GLU A 62 18.44 -4.70 3.39
CA GLU A 62 18.76 -6.10 3.10
C GLU A 62 20.10 -6.22 2.33
N GLY A 63 20.97 -5.20 2.47
CA GLY A 63 22.27 -5.11 1.80
C GLY A 63 22.17 -4.45 0.42
N ASP A 64 21.92 -5.21 -0.61
CA ASP A 64 21.78 -4.68 -1.98
C ASP A 64 20.40 -4.10 -2.29
N THR A 65 19.44 -4.26 -1.40
CA THR A 65 18.06 -3.82 -1.57
C THR A 65 17.48 -3.20 -0.31
N ILE A 66 16.53 -2.29 -0.49
CA ILE A 66 15.69 -1.77 0.59
C ILE A 66 14.34 -2.43 0.53
N LYS A 67 13.94 -3.09 1.61
CA LYS A 67 12.62 -3.67 1.77
C LYS A 67 11.71 -2.67 2.47
N ILE A 68 10.57 -2.39 1.86
CA ILE A 68 9.56 -1.46 2.38
C ILE A 68 8.24 -2.19 2.51
N GLY A 69 7.68 -2.21 3.71
CA GLY A 69 6.40 -2.84 3.99
C GLY A 69 5.24 -2.15 3.29
N ALA A 70 4.22 -2.91 2.93
CA ALA A 70 3.07 -2.41 2.17
C ALA A 70 2.27 -1.32 2.90
N MET A 71 2.26 -1.34 4.23
CA MET A 71 1.57 -0.36 5.07
C MET A 71 2.42 0.87 5.42
N THR A 72 3.66 0.94 4.94
CA THR A 72 4.52 2.11 5.16
C THR A 72 3.89 3.35 4.52
N LYS A 73 3.68 4.37 5.34
CA LYS A 73 3.06 5.63 4.92
C LYS A 73 3.99 6.42 4.00
N HIS A 74 3.43 7.23 3.11
CA HIS A 74 4.23 8.10 2.25
C HIS A 74 5.16 9.02 3.05
N ALA A 75 4.68 9.59 4.16
CA ALA A 75 5.49 10.40 5.07
C ALA A 75 6.67 9.60 5.63
N SER A 76 6.46 8.35 6.07
CA SER A 76 7.54 7.51 6.60
C SER A 76 8.58 7.15 5.54
N VAL A 77 8.18 6.95 4.28
CA VAL A 77 9.12 6.74 3.17
C VAL A 77 9.95 8.01 2.92
N ALA A 78 9.30 9.18 2.88
CA ALA A 78 9.96 10.47 2.65
C ALA A 78 10.96 10.82 3.75
N GLU A 79 10.61 10.57 5.01
CA GLU A 79 11.40 10.93 6.19
C GLU A 79 12.45 9.86 6.57
N SER A 80 12.41 8.67 5.98
CA SER A 80 13.35 7.58 6.28
C SER A 80 14.78 7.94 5.90
N GLY A 81 15.67 8.01 6.88
CA GLY A 81 17.10 8.22 6.65
C GLY A 81 17.72 7.14 5.76
N LEU A 82 17.24 5.91 5.87
CA LEU A 82 17.68 4.78 5.06
C LEU A 82 17.28 4.97 3.58
N VAL A 83 16.03 5.33 3.32
CA VAL A 83 15.57 5.59 1.95
C VAL A 83 16.25 6.82 1.37
N ASN A 84 16.40 7.89 2.14
CA ASN A 84 17.11 9.11 1.71
C ASN A 84 18.57 8.82 1.33
N LYS A 85 19.25 7.94 2.05
CA LYS A 85 20.64 7.57 1.76
C LYS A 85 20.75 6.66 0.53
N ALA A 86 19.90 5.64 0.41
CA ALA A 86 20.01 4.61 -0.62
C ALA A 86 19.31 5.00 -1.93
N ILE A 87 18.11 5.60 -1.84
CA ILE A 87 17.25 5.91 -2.99
C ILE A 87 16.62 7.30 -2.80
N PRO A 88 17.41 8.39 -2.82
CA PRO A 88 16.92 9.75 -2.53
C PRO A 88 15.77 10.18 -3.47
N ALA A 89 15.76 9.69 -4.70
CA ALA A 89 14.67 9.96 -5.64
C ALA A 89 13.32 9.41 -5.16
N LEU A 90 13.31 8.25 -4.50
CA LEU A 90 12.09 7.66 -3.93
C LEU A 90 11.58 8.48 -2.74
N ALA A 91 12.48 8.92 -1.86
CA ALA A 91 12.12 9.79 -0.73
C ALA A 91 11.50 11.11 -1.21
N LYS A 92 12.12 11.74 -2.20
CA LYS A 92 11.64 12.99 -2.81
C LYS A 92 10.29 12.79 -3.52
N LEU A 93 10.10 11.68 -4.22
CA LEU A 93 8.84 11.34 -4.84
C LEU A 93 7.74 11.19 -3.79
N ALA A 94 8.02 10.46 -2.70
CA ALA A 94 7.07 10.25 -1.61
C ALA A 94 6.67 11.57 -0.93
N ASP A 95 7.61 12.49 -0.74
CA ASP A 95 7.34 13.83 -0.17
C ASP A 95 6.46 14.70 -1.07
N GLY A 96 6.48 14.47 -2.38
CA GLY A 96 5.63 15.17 -3.34
C GLY A 96 4.20 14.62 -3.48
N ILE A 97 3.85 13.53 -2.83
CA ILE A 97 2.53 12.90 -2.97
C ILE A 97 1.46 13.66 -2.17
N GLY A 98 0.47 14.21 -2.89
CA GLY A 98 -0.68 14.87 -2.27
C GLY A 98 -0.29 15.96 -1.28
N ASP A 99 -1.12 16.13 -0.26
CA ASP A 99 -0.84 16.99 0.88
C ASP A 99 -0.29 16.21 2.09
N ARG A 100 0.05 16.93 3.15
CA ARG A 100 0.58 16.33 4.38
C ARG A 100 -0.38 15.32 5.02
N GLN A 101 -1.68 15.56 4.94
CA GLN A 101 -2.70 14.67 5.53
C GLN A 101 -2.76 13.37 4.73
N VAL A 102 -2.74 13.45 3.40
CA VAL A 102 -2.67 12.30 2.50
C VAL A 102 -1.41 11.48 2.77
N ARG A 103 -0.24 12.12 2.89
CA ARG A 103 1.02 11.42 3.16
C ARG A 103 1.04 10.68 4.49
N ASN A 104 0.36 11.20 5.50
CA ASN A 104 0.25 10.55 6.81
C ASN A 104 -0.77 9.41 6.87
N ARG A 105 -1.52 9.16 5.82
CA ARG A 105 -2.53 8.09 5.73
C ARG A 105 -2.26 7.13 4.58
N GLY A 106 -2.00 7.64 3.39
CA GLY A 106 -1.71 6.84 2.22
C GLY A 106 -0.46 5.99 2.40
N THR A 107 -0.45 4.78 1.83
CA THR A 107 0.63 3.80 1.98
C THR A 107 1.22 3.42 0.63
N LEU A 108 2.49 3.03 0.64
CA LEU A 108 3.20 2.59 -0.57
C LEU A 108 2.49 1.40 -1.22
N GLY A 109 2.22 0.35 -0.46
CA GLY A 109 1.57 -0.85 -0.98
C GLY A 109 0.13 -0.60 -1.43
N GLY A 110 -0.62 0.27 -0.74
CA GLY A 110 -1.96 0.67 -1.16
C GLY A 110 -1.96 1.37 -2.51
N SER A 111 -1.00 2.26 -2.75
CA SER A 111 -0.83 2.95 -4.04
C SER A 111 -0.45 1.99 -5.17
N VAL A 112 0.51 1.10 -4.92
CA VAL A 112 0.95 0.10 -5.92
C VAL A 112 -0.18 -0.88 -6.25
N ALA A 113 -0.88 -1.39 -5.24
CA ALA A 113 -1.99 -2.33 -5.44
C ALA A 113 -3.20 -1.70 -6.14
N ASN A 114 -3.47 -0.41 -5.91
CA ASN A 114 -4.52 0.33 -6.60
C ASN A 114 -4.19 0.55 -8.08
N ASN A 115 -2.91 0.57 -8.44
CA ASN A 115 -2.39 0.67 -9.80
C ASN A 115 -3.02 1.79 -10.64
N ASP A 116 -3.25 2.95 -10.04
CA ASP A 116 -3.70 4.12 -10.76
C ASP A 116 -2.54 4.66 -11.63
N PRO A 117 -2.70 4.78 -12.96
CA PRO A 117 -1.63 5.27 -13.84
C PRO A 117 -1.21 6.71 -13.56
N SER A 118 -2.06 7.51 -12.91
CA SER A 118 -1.74 8.88 -12.49
C SER A 118 -1.05 8.95 -11.12
N ALA A 119 -0.93 7.84 -10.39
CA ALA A 119 -0.20 7.80 -9.13
C ALA A 119 1.32 7.81 -9.34
N CYS A 120 2.05 8.29 -8.31
CA CYS A 120 3.51 8.45 -8.41
C CYS A 120 4.27 7.12 -8.29
N TYR A 121 3.86 6.23 -7.40
CA TYR A 121 4.61 4.99 -7.13
C TYR A 121 4.70 3.98 -8.28
N PRO A 122 3.68 3.78 -9.14
CA PRO A 122 3.81 2.84 -10.26
C PRO A 122 5.03 3.11 -11.14
N SER A 123 5.31 4.38 -11.46
CA SER A 123 6.50 4.74 -12.23
C SER A 123 7.81 4.51 -11.47
N ALA A 124 7.82 4.78 -10.16
CA ALA A 124 9.00 4.59 -9.32
C ALA A 124 9.36 3.11 -9.18
N VAL A 125 8.40 2.23 -8.88
CA VAL A 125 8.66 0.79 -8.72
C VAL A 125 9.10 0.16 -10.03
N LEU A 126 8.61 0.66 -11.17
CA LEU A 126 9.07 0.25 -12.49
C LEU A 126 10.52 0.68 -12.74
N ALA A 127 10.84 1.97 -12.54
CA ALA A 127 12.18 2.52 -12.76
C ALA A 127 13.23 1.88 -11.86
N LEU A 128 12.87 1.54 -10.63
CA LEU A 128 13.73 0.88 -9.66
C LEU A 128 13.81 -0.64 -9.84
N LYS A 129 13.10 -1.21 -10.82
CA LYS A 129 13.00 -2.67 -11.03
C LYS A 129 12.61 -3.39 -9.75
N ALA A 130 11.63 -2.85 -9.02
CA ALA A 130 11.22 -3.37 -7.74
C ALA A 130 10.66 -4.79 -7.84
N ILE A 131 10.75 -5.53 -6.74
CA ILE A 131 10.11 -6.84 -6.59
C ILE A 131 9.00 -6.69 -5.57
N VAL A 132 7.78 -7.03 -5.96
CA VAL A 132 6.63 -7.05 -5.05
C VAL A 132 6.50 -8.44 -4.45
N HIS A 133 6.67 -8.54 -3.14
CA HIS A 133 6.48 -9.78 -2.40
C HIS A 133 5.03 -9.88 -1.92
N THR A 134 4.37 -10.97 -2.26
CA THR A 134 3.02 -11.32 -1.79
C THR A 134 3.08 -12.53 -0.88
N ASN A 135 1.95 -12.94 -0.35
CA ASN A 135 1.85 -14.16 0.46
C ASN A 135 2.15 -15.46 -0.31
N THR A 136 2.13 -15.44 -1.64
CA THR A 136 2.28 -16.65 -2.47
C THR A 136 3.44 -16.60 -3.45
N ARG A 137 3.91 -15.40 -3.81
CA ARG A 137 4.94 -15.24 -4.86
C ARG A 137 5.66 -13.89 -4.76
N SER A 138 6.81 -13.82 -5.43
CA SER A 138 7.54 -12.59 -5.72
C SER A 138 7.32 -12.20 -7.17
N ILE A 139 6.97 -10.94 -7.42
CA ILE A 139 6.62 -10.42 -8.74
C ILE A 139 7.60 -9.31 -9.08
N ALA A 140 8.44 -9.51 -10.09
CA ALA A 140 9.28 -8.45 -10.63
C ALA A 140 8.40 -7.45 -11.37
N VAL A 141 8.52 -6.17 -11.01
CA VAL A 141 7.81 -5.10 -11.71
C VAL A 141 8.47 -4.89 -13.07
N SER A 142 7.71 -5.08 -14.12
CA SER A 142 8.15 -4.91 -15.50
C SER A 142 7.10 -4.15 -16.29
N TYR A 143 7.50 -3.62 -17.45
CA TYR A 143 6.60 -2.91 -18.36
C TYR A 143 5.61 -3.82 -19.10
N THR A 144 5.73 -5.12 -18.95
CA THR A 144 4.82 -6.10 -19.56
C THR A 144 3.56 -6.26 -18.72
N HIS A 145 2.47 -6.13 -19.36
CA HIS A 145 1.11 -6.25 -18.80
C HIS A 145 0.63 -7.69 -18.76
#